data_faa8322c8609c75bd09147ad28dbfa22
#
_entry.id   faa8322c8609c75bd09147ad28dbfa22
#
_cell.length_a   1.000
_cell.length_b   1.000
_cell.length_c   1.000
_cell.angle_alpha   90.00
_cell.angle_beta   90.00
_cell.angle_gamma   90.00
#
_symmetry.space_group_name_H-M   'P 1'
#
loop_
_entity.id
_entity.type
_entity.pdbx_description
1 polymer ?
#
loop_
_entity_poly.entity_id
_entity_poly.type
_entity_poly.pdbx_seq_one_letter_code
_entity_poly.pdbx_strand_id
1 'polypeptide(L)'
;MTLLAAFLAAVPLAPPAQGASAQPPSPQASVRPTEPKTVAECLRAAQTYAGRRMQELRAAGQTFNWAKLSEEATDLAKQYAARFAIATVATADLTPLARLYVLAKQPGLAEQAIAKHLATPGISDAEKADALVAAVDISMGSPVSDEAVKQAEAYATRLDAVKDAGRQQIQAHSHLGGYYRGVDVDDKIFEHGNKVIALGRGLTPDDKRATATMLAGAYTNVAEVYGGWEQADKAIGILEQGVKDLESAPQAKRQIEPTLERYRLVGTVAAPIEAPRWLNAPAGTMKIDPKGTVTLVEFTAHWCTWCRRTYPSIVRLHNTWAPKGLQVIFATELYGFLGQQRALTPGQEIEGDKKYFLEEHALPFKIAIEGRRVATGPDGSTPPSTGNGDHYKVGGIPQIVVIDRQGRIRLIIVGSDPASEARLNKLVERLLAEPTT
;
A
#
# COMPACT_ATOMS: atom_id res chain seq x y z
N MET A 1 16.64 5.54 -4.35
CA MET A 1 15.65 4.93 -5.25
C MET A 1 14.28 5.33 -4.78
N THR A 2 13.55 6.01 -5.61
CA THR A 2 12.45 6.92 -5.32
C THR A 2 11.16 6.15 -5.02
N LEU A 3 10.71 6.14 -3.78
CA LEU A 3 9.37 5.70 -3.38
C LEU A 3 8.44 6.91 -3.35
N LEU A 4 7.86 7.26 -4.49
CA LEU A 4 6.65 8.06 -4.53
C LEU A 4 5.48 7.06 -4.54
N ALA A 5 5.01 6.65 -3.37
CA ALA A 5 3.77 5.92 -3.22
C ALA A 5 2.61 6.90 -3.39
N ALA A 6 2.16 7.08 -4.63
CA ALA A 6 0.87 7.68 -4.88
C ALA A 6 -0.21 6.67 -4.48
N PHE A 7 -0.89 6.92 -3.36
CA PHE A 7 -2.14 6.26 -3.03
C PHE A 7 -3.20 6.66 -4.07
N LEU A 8 -3.38 5.82 -5.08
CA LEU A 8 -4.56 5.85 -5.95
C LEU A 8 -5.45 4.68 -5.55
N ALA A 9 -6.56 5.01 -4.89
CA ALA A 9 -7.63 4.07 -4.63
C ALA A 9 -8.08 3.43 -5.95
N ALA A 10 -8.03 2.11 -6.03
CA ALA A 10 -8.60 1.34 -7.13
C ALA A 10 -10.13 1.43 -7.05
N VAL A 11 -10.75 2.09 -8.02
CA VAL A 11 -12.20 2.04 -8.24
C VAL A 11 -12.50 0.72 -8.96
N PRO A 12 -13.39 -0.15 -8.45
CA PRO A 12 -13.77 -1.36 -9.15
C PRO A 12 -14.58 -1.01 -10.41
N LEU A 13 -14.16 -1.55 -11.55
CA LEU A 13 -14.88 -1.47 -12.81
C LEU A 13 -16.10 -2.40 -12.78
N ALA A 14 -17.28 -1.82 -12.87
CA ALA A 14 -18.49 -2.58 -13.19
C ALA A 14 -18.44 -3.00 -14.68
N PRO A 15 -18.96 -4.21 -15.03
CA PRO A 15 -19.03 -4.67 -16.40
C PRO A 15 -20.07 -3.90 -17.21
N PRO A 16 -19.91 -3.76 -18.54
CA PRO A 16 -20.85 -3.03 -19.38
C PRO A 16 -22.16 -3.80 -19.54
N ALA A 17 -23.27 -3.16 -19.23
CA ALA A 17 -24.60 -3.62 -19.60
C ALA A 17 -24.76 -3.56 -21.12
N GLN A 18 -25.09 -4.68 -21.77
CA GLN A 18 -25.49 -4.74 -23.16
C GLN A 18 -26.98 -4.35 -23.31
N GLY A 19 -27.24 -3.43 -24.24
CA GLY A 19 -28.53 -3.32 -24.90
C GLY A 19 -29.35 -2.10 -24.57
N ALA A 20 -29.09 -1.01 -25.32
CA ALA A 20 -30.09 -0.16 -25.96
C ALA A 20 -29.34 0.80 -26.92
N SER A 21 -29.67 0.80 -28.19
CA SER A 21 -29.15 1.73 -29.19
C SER A 21 -29.67 3.14 -28.89
N ALA A 22 -28.91 3.90 -28.12
CA ALA A 22 -29.10 5.32 -27.96
C ALA A 22 -28.13 6.06 -28.91
N GLN A 23 -28.65 6.97 -29.73
CA GLN A 23 -27.84 7.88 -30.54
C GLN A 23 -26.73 8.53 -29.69
N PRO A 24 -25.51 8.65 -30.24
CA PRO A 24 -24.46 9.34 -29.53
C PRO A 24 -24.89 10.80 -29.28
N PRO A 25 -24.70 11.32 -28.05
CA PRO A 25 -24.94 12.74 -27.79
C PRO A 25 -23.99 13.54 -28.67
N SER A 26 -24.55 14.60 -29.29
CA SER A 26 -23.80 15.58 -30.08
C SER A 26 -22.56 16.03 -29.30
N PRO A 27 -21.41 16.22 -29.96
CA PRO A 27 -20.20 16.69 -29.28
C PRO A 27 -20.48 18.04 -28.64
N GLN A 28 -20.64 18.05 -27.30
CA GLN A 28 -20.62 19.30 -26.56
C GLN A 28 -19.28 19.95 -26.85
N ALA A 29 -19.32 21.17 -27.41
CA ALA A 29 -18.15 21.98 -27.64
C ALA A 29 -17.30 22.01 -26.38
N SER A 30 -16.11 21.42 -26.42
CA SER A 30 -15.15 21.45 -25.32
C SER A 30 -14.80 22.90 -25.05
N VAL A 31 -15.36 23.45 -23.97
CA VAL A 31 -14.90 24.74 -23.43
C VAL A 31 -13.42 24.53 -23.14
N ARG A 32 -12.55 25.19 -23.90
CA ARG A 32 -11.12 25.18 -23.61
C ARG A 32 -10.96 25.67 -22.17
N PRO A 33 -10.30 24.93 -21.29
CA PRO A 33 -10.07 25.37 -19.93
C PRO A 33 -9.39 26.74 -19.99
N THR A 34 -9.95 27.74 -19.32
CA THR A 34 -9.30 29.06 -19.18
C THR A 34 -7.95 28.86 -18.51
N GLU A 35 -6.93 29.56 -19.00
CA GLU A 35 -5.59 29.49 -18.43
C GLU A 35 -5.64 29.88 -16.93
N PRO A 36 -5.06 29.05 -16.02
CA PRO A 36 -5.07 29.33 -14.59
C PRO A 36 -4.34 30.65 -14.30
N LYS A 37 -4.94 31.52 -13.46
CA LYS A 37 -4.42 32.86 -13.15
C LYS A 37 -3.89 33.00 -11.72
N THR A 38 -4.52 32.31 -10.77
CA THR A 38 -4.15 32.36 -9.36
C THR A 38 -3.22 31.19 -8.98
N VAL A 39 -2.51 31.30 -7.85
CA VAL A 39 -1.67 30.24 -7.31
C VAL A 39 -2.51 28.97 -7.08
N ALA A 40 -3.69 29.10 -6.50
CA ALA A 40 -4.57 27.98 -6.20
C ALA A 40 -5.08 27.28 -7.48
N GLU A 41 -5.41 28.02 -8.54
CA GLU A 41 -5.80 27.45 -9.84
C GLU A 41 -4.63 26.72 -10.49
N CYS A 42 -3.44 27.31 -10.48
CA CYS A 42 -2.20 26.70 -11.00
C CYS A 42 -1.85 25.40 -10.27
N LEU A 43 -1.94 25.41 -8.94
CA LEU A 43 -1.72 24.23 -8.11
C LEU A 43 -2.70 23.09 -8.49
N ARG A 44 -4.00 23.39 -8.54
CA ARG A 44 -5.05 22.42 -8.93
C ARG A 44 -4.82 21.87 -10.33
N ALA A 45 -4.49 22.73 -11.29
CA ALA A 45 -4.20 22.34 -12.66
C ALA A 45 -3.01 21.38 -12.75
N ALA A 46 -1.92 21.65 -12.01
CA ALA A 46 -0.75 20.78 -11.95
C ALA A 46 -1.05 19.44 -11.26
N GLN A 47 -1.77 19.45 -10.12
CA GLN A 47 -2.15 18.24 -9.38
C GLN A 47 -3.02 17.28 -10.21
N THR A 48 -3.92 17.81 -11.03
CA THR A 48 -4.87 17.00 -11.80
C THR A 48 -4.37 16.64 -13.19
N TYR A 49 -3.25 17.19 -13.65
CA TYR A 49 -2.76 17.04 -15.03
C TYR A 49 -2.60 15.59 -15.46
N ALA A 50 -1.79 14.82 -14.74
CA ALA A 50 -1.45 13.44 -15.12
C ALA A 50 -2.70 12.54 -15.19
N GLY A 51 -3.60 12.67 -14.20
CA GLY A 51 -4.87 11.91 -14.17
C GLY A 51 -5.78 12.25 -15.34
N ARG A 52 -5.96 13.55 -15.63
CA ARG A 52 -6.77 14.00 -16.76
C ARG A 52 -6.15 13.53 -18.08
N ARG A 53 -4.84 13.70 -18.27
CA ARG A 53 -4.13 13.30 -19.48
C ARG A 53 -4.21 11.79 -19.73
N MET A 54 -4.10 11.00 -18.67
CA MET A 54 -4.31 9.55 -18.73
C MET A 54 -5.72 9.20 -19.24
N GLN A 55 -6.76 9.88 -18.73
CA GLN A 55 -8.14 9.63 -19.15
C GLN A 55 -8.36 10.00 -20.63
N GLU A 56 -7.78 11.13 -21.08
CA GLU A 56 -7.81 11.55 -22.48
C GLU A 56 -7.16 10.50 -23.41
N LEU A 57 -5.98 10.01 -23.05
CA LEU A 57 -5.27 8.99 -23.82
C LEU A 57 -6.05 7.67 -23.88
N ARG A 58 -6.64 7.25 -22.77
CA ARG A 58 -7.50 6.04 -22.72
C ARG A 58 -8.74 6.21 -23.61
N ALA A 59 -9.39 7.36 -23.56
CA ALA A 59 -10.55 7.65 -24.41
C ALA A 59 -10.20 7.66 -25.90
N ALA A 60 -8.96 8.05 -26.25
CA ALA A 60 -8.43 7.99 -27.60
C ALA A 60 -7.87 6.60 -28.01
N GLY A 61 -8.00 5.57 -27.16
CA GLY A 61 -7.45 4.24 -27.44
C GLY A 61 -5.92 4.17 -27.45
N GLN A 62 -5.25 5.17 -26.86
CA GLN A 62 -3.79 5.27 -26.82
C GLN A 62 -3.21 4.70 -25.53
N THR A 63 -2.00 4.13 -25.62
CA THR A 63 -1.23 3.73 -24.46
C THR A 63 -0.58 4.95 -23.79
N PHE A 64 -0.31 4.86 -22.50
CA PHE A 64 0.36 5.93 -21.76
C PHE A 64 1.52 5.39 -20.91
N ASN A 65 2.49 6.27 -20.66
CA ASN A 65 3.62 6.01 -19.77
C ASN A 65 3.53 6.95 -18.57
N TRP A 66 3.40 6.39 -17.35
CA TRP A 66 3.29 7.16 -16.12
C TRP A 66 4.50 8.04 -15.83
N ALA A 67 5.72 7.57 -16.13
CA ALA A 67 6.93 8.36 -15.91
C ALA A 67 6.89 9.63 -16.76
N LYS A 68 6.50 9.52 -18.03
CA LYS A 68 6.35 10.66 -18.94
C LYS A 68 5.25 11.63 -18.47
N LEU A 69 4.08 11.11 -18.09
CA LEU A 69 2.99 11.95 -17.58
C LEU A 69 3.37 12.68 -16.29
N SER A 70 4.16 12.04 -15.42
CA SER A 70 4.67 12.66 -14.20
C SER A 70 5.71 13.75 -14.49
N GLU A 71 6.55 13.56 -15.49
CA GLU A 71 7.50 14.56 -15.98
C GLU A 71 6.78 15.78 -16.57
N GLU A 72 5.81 15.55 -17.45
CA GLU A 72 4.97 16.61 -18.03
C GLU A 72 4.23 17.42 -16.94
N ALA A 73 3.70 16.74 -15.90
CA ALA A 73 3.06 17.40 -14.76
C ALA A 73 4.06 18.26 -13.96
N THR A 74 5.29 17.77 -13.77
CA THR A 74 6.36 18.49 -13.10
C THR A 74 6.76 19.74 -13.89
N ASP A 75 6.90 19.64 -15.19
CA ASP A 75 7.27 20.78 -16.04
C ASP A 75 6.15 21.83 -16.11
N LEU A 76 4.91 21.40 -16.13
CA LEU A 76 3.76 22.30 -15.99
C LEU A 76 3.78 23.04 -14.64
N ALA A 77 4.08 22.33 -13.55
CA ALA A 77 4.21 22.92 -12.23
C ALA A 77 5.34 23.96 -12.18
N LYS A 78 6.50 23.68 -12.81
CA LYS A 78 7.60 24.67 -12.93
C LYS A 78 7.16 25.94 -13.68
N GLN A 79 6.48 25.77 -14.82
CA GLN A 79 5.98 26.90 -15.61
C GLN A 79 5.02 27.78 -14.80
N TYR A 80 4.12 27.16 -14.05
CA TYR A 80 3.18 27.88 -13.20
C TYR A 80 3.89 28.54 -12.01
N ALA A 81 4.78 27.85 -11.34
CA ALA A 81 5.51 28.36 -10.18
C ALA A 81 6.36 29.58 -10.52
N ALA A 82 6.99 29.61 -11.72
CA ALA A 82 7.79 30.73 -12.20
C ALA A 82 7.01 32.05 -12.36
N ARG A 83 5.68 32.00 -12.37
CA ARG A 83 4.81 33.20 -12.49
C ARG A 83 4.65 33.97 -11.18
N PHE A 84 5.05 33.34 -10.06
CA PHE A 84 4.80 33.88 -8.72
C PHE A 84 6.12 34.02 -7.94
N ALA A 85 6.33 35.17 -7.33
CA ALA A 85 7.48 35.39 -6.45
C ALA A 85 7.02 35.36 -4.98
N ILE A 86 7.75 34.64 -4.13
CA ILE A 86 7.45 34.52 -2.69
C ILE A 86 7.34 35.90 -2.03
N ALA A 87 8.15 36.89 -2.49
CA ALA A 87 8.18 38.22 -1.93
C ALA A 87 6.85 38.97 -2.11
N THR A 88 6.13 38.77 -3.22
CA THR A 88 5.01 39.60 -3.67
C THR A 88 3.64 38.95 -3.59
N VAL A 89 3.55 37.61 -3.44
CA VAL A 89 2.25 36.94 -3.29
C VAL A 89 1.58 37.30 -1.97
N ALA A 90 0.25 37.25 -1.94
CA ALA A 90 -0.52 37.41 -0.70
C ALA A 90 -0.19 36.32 0.30
N THR A 91 -0.31 36.61 1.60
CA THR A 91 -0.02 35.63 2.67
C THR A 91 -0.82 34.33 2.48
N ALA A 92 -2.10 34.42 2.16
CA ALA A 92 -2.97 33.26 1.93
C ALA A 92 -2.50 32.37 0.75
N ASP A 93 -1.75 32.89 -0.20
CA ASP A 93 -1.23 32.15 -1.34
C ASP A 93 0.12 31.46 -1.06
N LEU A 94 0.79 31.74 0.07
CA LEU A 94 2.12 31.20 0.36
C LEU A 94 2.11 29.67 0.54
N THR A 95 1.14 29.11 1.26
CA THR A 95 1.02 27.64 1.40
C THR A 95 0.64 26.96 0.07
N PRO A 96 -0.34 27.41 -0.71
CA PRO A 96 -0.57 26.92 -2.06
C PRO A 96 0.67 27.01 -2.96
N LEU A 97 1.43 28.10 -2.89
CA LEU A 97 2.67 28.29 -3.66
C LEU A 97 3.76 27.30 -3.23
N ALA A 98 3.90 27.05 -1.94
CA ALA A 98 4.82 26.03 -1.43
C ALA A 98 4.49 24.65 -1.99
N ARG A 99 3.23 24.25 -1.98
CA ARG A 99 2.77 22.97 -2.58
C ARG A 99 3.04 22.93 -4.10
N LEU A 100 2.90 24.05 -4.79
CA LEU A 100 3.23 24.13 -6.22
C LEU A 100 4.74 23.97 -6.46
N TYR A 101 5.60 24.55 -5.61
CA TYR A 101 7.05 24.33 -5.65
C TYR A 101 7.44 22.87 -5.39
N VAL A 102 6.75 22.17 -4.50
CA VAL A 102 6.94 20.71 -4.30
C VAL A 102 6.70 19.94 -5.60
N LEU A 103 5.57 20.21 -6.27
CA LEU A 103 5.26 19.58 -7.57
C LEU A 103 6.30 19.94 -8.64
N ALA A 104 6.83 21.16 -8.59
CA ALA A 104 7.90 21.64 -9.47
C ALA A 104 9.29 21.09 -9.13
N LYS A 105 9.42 20.24 -8.09
CA LYS A 105 10.72 19.72 -7.59
C LYS A 105 11.67 20.83 -7.13
N GLN A 106 11.15 21.85 -6.45
CA GLN A 106 11.87 23.00 -5.92
C GLN A 106 11.70 23.10 -4.38
N PRO A 107 12.18 22.10 -3.60
CA PRO A 107 11.91 22.01 -2.16
C PRO A 107 12.42 23.24 -1.38
N GLY A 108 13.58 23.78 -1.71
CA GLY A 108 14.11 24.96 -1.02
C GLY A 108 13.22 26.22 -1.17
N LEU A 109 12.52 26.39 -2.31
CA LEU A 109 11.53 27.47 -2.46
C LEU A 109 10.24 27.16 -1.70
N ALA A 110 9.85 25.88 -1.63
CA ALA A 110 8.71 25.46 -0.83
C ALA A 110 8.92 25.76 0.66
N GLU A 111 10.10 25.44 1.19
CA GLU A 111 10.48 25.73 2.59
C GLU A 111 10.47 27.25 2.86
N GLN A 112 11.04 28.06 1.96
CA GLN A 112 11.03 29.51 2.09
C GLN A 112 9.62 30.10 2.12
N ALA A 113 8.71 29.60 1.27
CA ALA A 113 7.33 30.06 1.23
C ALA A 113 6.60 29.71 2.55
N ILE A 114 6.77 28.49 3.08
CA ILE A 114 6.20 28.08 4.37
C ILE A 114 6.79 28.89 5.53
N ALA A 115 8.12 29.08 5.56
CA ALA A 115 8.78 29.87 6.60
C ALA A 115 8.23 31.29 6.65
N LYS A 116 8.09 31.96 5.47
CA LYS A 116 7.47 33.28 5.37
C LYS A 116 6.02 33.25 5.87
N HIS A 117 5.21 32.25 5.49
CA HIS A 117 3.82 32.17 5.94
C HIS A 117 3.73 32.07 7.47
N LEU A 118 4.48 31.15 8.07
CA LEU A 118 4.49 30.92 9.51
C LEU A 118 5.09 32.09 10.34
N ALA A 119 5.90 32.97 9.70
CA ALA A 119 6.43 34.15 10.32
C ALA A 119 5.52 35.38 10.19
N THR A 120 4.45 35.30 9.39
CA THR A 120 3.53 36.43 9.19
C THR A 120 2.66 36.62 10.44
N PRO A 121 2.66 37.83 11.05
CA PRO A 121 1.83 38.12 12.22
C PRO A 121 0.34 38.07 11.88
N GLY A 122 -0.47 37.52 12.83
CA GLY A 122 -1.93 37.58 12.75
C GLY A 122 -2.57 36.55 11.81
N ILE A 123 -1.83 35.54 11.32
CA ILE A 123 -2.43 34.45 10.58
C ILE A 123 -3.40 33.67 11.51
N SER A 124 -4.52 33.26 10.96
CA SER A 124 -5.53 32.45 11.67
C SER A 124 -4.99 31.06 12.05
N ASP A 125 -5.64 30.42 13.05
CA ASP A 125 -5.31 29.04 13.40
C ASP A 125 -5.50 28.07 12.22
N ALA A 126 -6.49 28.29 11.36
CA ALA A 126 -6.68 27.50 10.15
C ALA A 126 -5.53 27.64 9.15
N GLU A 127 -5.08 28.87 8.85
CA GLU A 127 -3.93 29.12 7.99
C GLU A 127 -2.64 28.55 8.58
N LYS A 128 -2.46 28.69 9.89
CA LYS A 128 -1.32 28.12 10.61
C LYS A 128 -1.32 26.59 10.55
N ALA A 129 -2.48 25.93 10.72
CA ALA A 129 -2.61 24.49 10.59
C ALA A 129 -2.28 24.02 9.18
N ASP A 130 -2.80 24.69 8.15
CA ASP A 130 -2.51 24.34 6.75
C ASP A 130 -1.03 24.56 6.38
N ALA A 131 -0.39 25.59 6.91
CA ALA A 131 1.03 25.82 6.70
C ALA A 131 1.90 24.78 7.42
N LEU A 132 1.53 24.38 8.64
CA LEU A 132 2.28 23.38 9.42
C LEU A 132 2.17 21.98 8.82
N VAL A 133 0.98 21.56 8.36
CA VAL A 133 0.86 20.27 7.69
C VAL A 133 1.60 20.26 6.36
N ALA A 134 1.58 21.36 5.60
CA ALA A 134 2.39 21.48 4.40
C ALA A 134 3.90 21.44 4.70
N ALA A 135 4.35 22.00 5.83
CA ALA A 135 5.74 21.88 6.29
C ALA A 135 6.13 20.43 6.57
N VAL A 136 5.26 19.65 7.23
CA VAL A 136 5.47 18.21 7.43
C VAL A 136 5.58 17.49 6.08
N ASP A 137 4.65 17.73 5.16
CA ASP A 137 4.64 17.11 3.83
C ASP A 137 5.93 17.42 3.04
N ILE A 138 6.42 18.67 3.12
CA ILE A 138 7.66 19.12 2.46
C ILE A 138 8.87 18.42 3.08
N SER A 139 8.98 18.40 4.41
CA SER A 139 10.08 17.74 5.12
C SER A 139 10.11 16.23 4.85
N MET A 140 8.95 15.61 4.72
CA MET A 140 8.81 14.17 4.39
C MET A 140 8.90 13.89 2.89
N GLY A 141 9.23 14.89 2.07
CA GLY A 141 9.51 14.72 0.63
C GLY A 141 10.74 13.85 0.38
N SER A 142 10.78 13.16 -0.74
CA SER A 142 11.91 12.27 -1.09
C SER A 142 13.09 13.03 -1.73
N PRO A 143 14.34 12.71 -1.36
CA PRO A 143 14.76 11.75 -0.33
C PRO A 143 14.61 12.30 1.10
N VAL A 144 14.16 11.46 2.02
CA VAL A 144 14.00 11.83 3.44
C VAL A 144 15.32 11.59 4.16
N SER A 145 15.80 12.61 4.90
CA SER A 145 16.96 12.53 5.79
C SER A 145 16.52 12.53 7.26
N ASP A 146 17.38 12.07 8.17
CA ASP A 146 17.09 12.09 9.61
C ASP A 146 16.77 13.50 10.11
N GLU A 147 17.44 14.51 9.57
CA GLU A 147 17.18 15.91 9.93
C GLU A 147 15.81 16.38 9.44
N ALA A 148 15.41 15.97 8.23
CA ALA A 148 14.10 16.26 7.69
C ALA A 148 12.98 15.61 8.52
N VAL A 149 13.20 14.41 9.04
CA VAL A 149 12.25 13.73 9.94
C VAL A 149 12.11 14.49 11.26
N LYS A 150 13.22 14.89 11.89
CA LYS A 150 13.19 15.72 13.12
C LYS A 150 12.44 17.03 12.89
N GLN A 151 12.64 17.65 11.74
CA GLN A 151 11.96 18.88 11.38
C GLN A 151 10.45 18.64 11.18
N ALA A 152 10.06 17.54 10.55
CA ALA A 152 8.67 17.15 10.40
C ALA A 152 8.00 16.89 11.77
N GLU A 153 8.68 16.21 12.71
CA GLU A 153 8.20 16.00 14.08
C GLU A 153 8.02 17.34 14.83
N ALA A 154 8.97 18.29 14.66
CA ALA A 154 8.85 19.60 15.27
C ALA A 154 7.65 20.39 14.73
N TYR A 155 7.36 20.28 13.43
CA TYR A 155 6.16 20.89 12.83
C TYR A 155 4.88 20.19 13.31
N ALA A 156 4.86 18.88 13.40
CA ALA A 156 3.71 18.12 13.93
C ALA A 156 3.43 18.50 15.39
N THR A 157 4.46 18.63 16.24
CA THR A 157 4.33 19.10 17.62
C THR A 157 3.74 20.52 17.70
N ARG A 158 4.17 21.44 16.83
CA ARG A 158 3.58 22.78 16.74
C ARG A 158 2.13 22.75 16.28
N LEU A 159 1.79 21.83 15.37
CA LEU A 159 0.44 21.64 14.86
C LEU A 159 -0.49 21.08 15.94
N ASP A 160 0.00 20.24 16.84
CA ASP A 160 -0.77 19.71 17.97
C ASP A 160 -1.28 20.80 18.93
N ALA A 161 -0.60 21.94 18.97
CA ALA A 161 -1.02 23.10 19.77
C ALA A 161 -2.09 23.98 19.07
N VAL A 162 -2.41 23.73 17.80
CA VAL A 162 -3.41 24.50 17.04
C VAL A 162 -4.80 23.92 17.31
N LYS A 163 -5.72 24.80 17.72
CA LYS A 163 -7.12 24.41 17.98
C LYS A 163 -7.84 24.05 16.68
N ASP A 164 -8.82 23.15 16.78
CA ASP A 164 -9.72 22.75 15.69
C ASP A 164 -9.00 22.28 14.41
N ALA A 165 -7.72 21.84 14.53
CA ALA A 165 -6.87 21.36 13.45
C ALA A 165 -6.85 19.81 13.29
N GLY A 166 -7.86 19.11 13.79
CA GLY A 166 -7.87 17.64 13.88
C GLY A 166 -7.60 16.92 12.55
N ARG A 167 -8.11 17.43 11.43
CA ARG A 167 -7.82 16.86 10.10
C ARG A 167 -6.35 17.00 9.72
N GLN A 168 -5.77 18.18 9.92
CA GLN A 168 -4.37 18.47 9.62
C GLN A 168 -3.43 17.68 10.54
N GLN A 169 -3.77 17.57 11.82
CA GLN A 169 -3.05 16.74 12.79
C GLN A 169 -3.05 15.26 12.37
N ILE A 170 -4.20 14.72 11.96
CA ILE A 170 -4.31 13.35 11.43
C ILE A 170 -3.42 13.18 10.21
N GLN A 171 -3.41 14.13 9.28
CA GLN A 171 -2.56 14.04 8.09
C GLN A 171 -1.07 14.01 8.48
N ALA A 172 -0.60 14.92 9.31
CA ALA A 172 0.79 15.00 9.74
C ALA A 172 1.24 13.71 10.44
N HIS A 173 0.48 13.25 11.43
CA HIS A 173 0.82 12.02 12.16
C HIS A 173 0.69 10.76 11.31
N SER A 174 -0.22 10.73 10.32
CA SER A 174 -0.29 9.60 9.37
C SER A 174 0.94 9.52 8.48
N HIS A 175 1.48 10.64 8.04
CA HIS A 175 2.72 10.69 7.25
C HIS A 175 3.92 10.20 8.07
N LEU A 176 4.09 10.70 9.30
CA LEU A 176 5.14 10.27 10.21
C LEU A 176 5.01 8.79 10.58
N GLY A 177 3.83 8.32 10.94
CA GLY A 177 3.57 6.91 11.23
C GLY A 177 3.86 5.99 10.04
N GLY A 178 3.51 6.43 8.82
CA GLY A 178 3.83 5.73 7.59
C GLY A 178 5.34 5.64 7.32
N TYR A 179 6.08 6.71 7.57
CA TYR A 179 7.53 6.71 7.49
C TYR A 179 8.16 5.72 8.48
N TYR A 180 7.79 5.83 9.77
CA TYR A 180 8.33 4.96 10.82
C TYR A 180 7.99 3.49 10.62
N ARG A 181 6.83 3.19 10.02
CA ARG A 181 6.51 1.84 9.56
C ARG A 181 7.52 1.35 8.49
N GLY A 182 7.90 2.21 7.55
CA GLY A 182 8.86 1.88 6.50
C GLY A 182 10.29 1.63 7.00
N VAL A 183 10.65 2.15 8.19
CA VAL A 183 11.98 1.99 8.83
C VAL A 183 11.94 1.16 10.13
N ASP A 184 10.80 0.54 10.46
CA ASP A 184 10.59 -0.40 11.56
C ASP A 184 10.91 0.17 12.96
N VAL A 185 10.37 1.35 13.26
CA VAL A 185 10.52 1.99 14.58
C VAL A 185 9.20 1.89 15.34
N ASP A 186 9.01 0.78 16.03
CA ASP A 186 7.75 0.39 16.69
C ASP A 186 7.18 1.46 17.63
N ASP A 187 8.00 2.04 18.50
CA ASP A 187 7.55 3.07 19.45
C ASP A 187 6.96 4.29 18.74
N LYS A 188 7.56 4.69 17.61
CA LYS A 188 7.09 5.81 16.81
C LYS A 188 5.83 5.47 16.00
N ILE A 189 5.72 4.23 15.53
CA ILE A 189 4.48 3.74 14.90
C ILE A 189 3.33 3.81 15.91
N PHE A 190 3.55 3.36 17.15
CA PHE A 190 2.57 3.47 18.22
C PHE A 190 2.24 4.91 18.58
N GLU A 191 3.25 5.77 18.73
CA GLU A 191 3.05 7.18 19.08
C GLU A 191 2.13 7.86 18.06
N HIS A 192 2.52 7.86 16.80
CA HIS A 192 1.76 8.54 15.75
C HIS A 192 0.45 7.85 15.40
N GLY A 193 0.44 6.51 15.33
CA GLY A 193 -0.77 5.75 15.04
C GLY A 193 -1.86 5.94 16.09
N ASN A 194 -1.51 5.84 17.38
CA ASN A 194 -2.47 6.07 18.47
C ASN A 194 -2.95 7.53 18.54
N LYS A 195 -2.08 8.49 18.19
CA LYS A 195 -2.49 9.89 18.07
C LYS A 195 -3.56 10.08 16.99
N VAL A 196 -3.35 9.49 15.82
CA VAL A 196 -4.34 9.51 14.71
C VAL A 196 -5.66 8.88 15.15
N ILE A 197 -5.61 7.71 15.80
CA ILE A 197 -6.81 7.02 16.31
C ILE A 197 -7.56 7.89 17.34
N ALA A 198 -6.85 8.49 18.29
CA ALA A 198 -7.45 9.35 19.31
C ALA A 198 -8.10 10.58 18.69
N LEU A 199 -7.43 11.27 17.79
CA LEU A 199 -7.98 12.43 17.06
C LEU A 199 -9.21 12.05 16.25
N GLY A 200 -9.17 10.90 15.54
CA GLY A 200 -10.27 10.43 14.70
C GLY A 200 -11.58 10.18 15.46
N ARG A 201 -11.50 9.82 16.74
CA ARG A 201 -12.69 9.64 17.58
C ARG A 201 -13.42 10.93 17.86
N GLY A 202 -12.69 12.05 17.94
CA GLY A 202 -13.25 13.38 18.20
C GLY A 202 -13.79 14.12 16.97
N LEU A 203 -13.59 13.58 15.75
CA LEU A 203 -13.99 14.23 14.51
C LEU A 203 -15.50 14.21 14.26
N THR A 204 -15.99 15.21 13.54
CA THR A 204 -17.31 15.19 12.94
C THR A 204 -17.43 14.02 11.93
N PRO A 205 -18.66 13.53 11.63
CA PRO A 205 -18.83 12.49 10.62
C PRO A 205 -18.26 12.84 9.26
N ASP A 206 -18.31 14.12 8.85
CA ASP A 206 -17.76 14.58 7.57
C ASP A 206 -16.25 14.57 7.56
N ASP A 207 -15.60 15.07 8.61
CA ASP A 207 -14.16 15.04 8.77
C ASP A 207 -13.64 13.60 8.89
N LYS A 208 -14.37 12.75 9.60
CA LYS A 208 -14.06 11.32 9.70
C LYS A 208 -14.10 10.65 8.33
N ARG A 209 -15.08 10.94 7.49
CA ARG A 209 -15.11 10.45 6.10
C ARG A 209 -13.95 10.96 5.27
N ALA A 210 -13.59 12.24 5.42
CA ALA A 210 -12.48 12.86 4.71
C ALA A 210 -11.10 12.28 5.11
N THR A 211 -10.94 11.80 6.35
CA THR A 211 -9.69 11.22 6.87
C THR A 211 -9.73 9.69 7.01
N ALA A 212 -10.79 9.06 6.54
CA ALA A 212 -11.07 7.64 6.81
C ALA A 212 -9.95 6.68 6.38
N THR A 213 -9.31 6.93 5.23
CA THR A 213 -8.18 6.12 4.75
C THR A 213 -6.97 6.23 5.68
N MET A 214 -6.68 7.42 6.21
CA MET A 214 -5.60 7.65 7.16
C MET A 214 -5.88 6.94 8.49
N LEU A 215 -7.13 7.01 8.96
CA LEU A 215 -7.58 6.29 10.15
C LEU A 215 -7.45 4.77 9.97
N ALA A 216 -7.89 4.24 8.84
CA ALA A 216 -7.73 2.81 8.52
C ALA A 216 -6.25 2.39 8.51
N GLY A 217 -5.38 3.20 7.90
CA GLY A 217 -3.93 3.00 7.91
C GLY A 217 -3.35 3.00 9.32
N ALA A 218 -3.77 3.92 10.19
CA ALA A 218 -3.31 4.00 11.57
C ALA A 218 -3.70 2.73 12.38
N TYR A 219 -4.95 2.26 12.25
CA TYR A 219 -5.38 1.01 12.89
C TYR A 219 -4.56 -0.18 12.41
N THR A 220 -4.29 -0.27 11.10
CA THR A 220 -3.48 -1.33 10.52
C THR A 220 -2.03 -1.26 11.00
N ASN A 221 -1.41 -0.08 10.98
CA ASN A 221 -0.02 0.10 11.39
C ASN A 221 0.17 -0.25 12.88
N VAL A 222 -0.72 0.21 13.75
CA VAL A 222 -0.67 -0.12 15.19
C VAL A 222 -0.88 -1.63 15.42
N ALA A 223 -1.78 -2.26 14.68
CA ALA A 223 -1.98 -3.72 14.77
C ALA A 223 -0.74 -4.50 14.32
N GLU A 224 -0.06 -4.04 13.25
CA GLU A 224 1.16 -4.69 12.73
C GLU A 224 2.32 -4.67 13.73
N VAL A 225 2.43 -3.63 14.58
CA VAL A 225 3.47 -3.59 15.64
C VAL A 225 3.26 -4.70 16.66
N TYR A 226 2.01 -5.04 16.99
CA TYR A 226 1.74 -6.18 17.85
C TYR A 226 2.17 -7.51 17.22
N GLY A 227 2.38 -7.57 15.93
CA GLY A 227 2.89 -8.65 15.06
C GLY A 227 3.02 -10.03 15.73
N GLY A 228 2.92 -11.07 15.02
CA GLY A 228 3.14 -12.40 15.56
C GLY A 228 2.02 -12.91 16.51
N TRP A 229 2.09 -14.19 16.80
CA TRP A 229 1.03 -14.92 17.49
C TRP A 229 0.89 -14.57 18.99
N GLU A 230 1.96 -14.09 19.64
CA GLU A 230 1.95 -13.80 21.07
C GLU A 230 1.08 -12.60 21.45
N GLN A 231 0.84 -11.72 20.51
CA GLN A 231 0.03 -10.52 20.71
C GLN A 231 -1.09 -10.37 19.67
N ALA A 232 -1.46 -11.46 19.00
CA ALA A 232 -2.51 -11.45 17.98
C ALA A 232 -3.84 -10.90 18.51
N ASP A 233 -4.21 -11.24 19.76
CA ASP A 233 -5.43 -10.73 20.41
C ASP A 233 -5.43 -9.20 20.51
N LYS A 234 -4.28 -8.57 20.78
CA LYS A 234 -4.17 -7.11 20.80
C LYS A 234 -4.34 -6.51 19.41
N ALA A 235 -3.70 -7.11 18.41
CA ALA A 235 -3.86 -6.70 17.02
C ALA A 235 -5.33 -6.83 16.56
N ILE A 236 -6.00 -7.94 16.87
CA ILE A 236 -7.41 -8.17 16.59
C ILE A 236 -8.27 -7.10 17.28
N GLY A 237 -8.05 -6.83 18.56
CA GLY A 237 -8.82 -5.82 19.32
C GLY A 237 -8.69 -4.42 18.71
N ILE A 238 -7.50 -4.01 18.28
CA ILE A 238 -7.26 -2.73 17.61
C ILE A 238 -8.00 -2.68 16.26
N LEU A 239 -7.95 -3.74 15.46
CA LEU A 239 -8.60 -3.79 14.15
C LEU A 239 -10.13 -3.83 14.28
N GLU A 240 -10.68 -4.58 15.24
CA GLU A 240 -12.12 -4.60 15.54
C GLU A 240 -12.62 -3.21 15.98
N GLN A 241 -11.83 -2.50 16.79
CA GLN A 241 -12.13 -1.12 17.13
C GLN A 241 -12.13 -0.23 15.89
N GLY A 242 -11.16 -0.40 14.98
CA GLY A 242 -11.10 0.33 13.72
C GLY A 242 -12.33 0.09 12.83
N VAL A 243 -12.77 -1.17 12.71
CA VAL A 243 -13.99 -1.53 11.98
C VAL A 243 -15.22 -0.80 12.55
N LYS A 244 -15.31 -0.71 13.88
CA LYS A 244 -16.40 0.00 14.58
C LYS A 244 -16.31 1.51 14.38
N ASP A 245 -15.13 2.10 14.61
CA ASP A 245 -14.94 3.56 14.51
C ASP A 245 -15.14 4.10 13.09
N LEU A 246 -14.99 3.23 12.07
CA LEU A 246 -15.16 3.54 10.63
C LEU A 246 -16.48 3.04 10.03
N GLU A 247 -17.48 2.73 10.86
CA GLU A 247 -18.78 2.25 10.36
C GLU A 247 -19.43 3.25 9.38
N SER A 248 -19.27 4.56 9.63
CA SER A 248 -19.75 5.62 8.73
C SER A 248 -18.93 5.80 7.43
N ALA A 249 -17.83 5.06 7.26
CA ALA A 249 -16.92 5.13 6.13
C ALA A 249 -16.67 3.73 5.52
N PRO A 250 -17.64 3.13 4.82
CA PRO A 250 -17.58 1.72 4.38
C PRO A 250 -16.37 1.36 3.53
N GLN A 251 -15.83 2.31 2.73
CA GLN A 251 -14.65 2.06 1.91
C GLN A 251 -13.39 1.89 2.76
N ALA A 252 -13.22 2.72 3.80
CA ALA A 252 -12.08 2.61 4.71
C ALA A 252 -12.20 1.37 5.61
N LYS A 253 -13.41 1.03 6.06
CA LYS A 253 -13.71 -0.20 6.78
C LYS A 253 -13.25 -1.42 5.98
N ARG A 254 -13.57 -1.49 4.69
CA ARG A 254 -13.11 -2.57 3.78
C ARG A 254 -11.59 -2.66 3.63
N GLN A 255 -10.83 -1.64 4.02
CA GLN A 255 -9.35 -1.72 4.04
C GLN A 255 -8.84 -2.45 5.28
N ILE A 256 -9.55 -2.36 6.40
CA ILE A 256 -9.17 -3.03 7.67
C ILE A 256 -9.62 -4.51 7.68
N GLU A 257 -10.82 -4.81 7.19
CA GLU A 257 -11.43 -6.14 7.28
C GLU A 257 -10.51 -7.28 6.77
N PRO A 258 -9.84 -7.18 5.62
CA PRO A 258 -8.93 -8.24 5.17
C PRO A 258 -7.74 -8.46 6.12
N THR A 259 -7.25 -7.40 6.75
CA THR A 259 -6.18 -7.50 7.74
C THR A 259 -6.68 -8.17 9.01
N LEU A 260 -7.86 -7.81 9.49
CA LEU A 260 -8.51 -8.45 10.64
C LEU A 260 -8.70 -9.96 10.41
N GLU A 261 -9.22 -10.35 9.23
CA GLU A 261 -9.40 -11.76 8.88
C GLU A 261 -8.07 -12.54 8.88
N ARG A 262 -6.99 -11.93 8.41
CA ARG A 262 -5.66 -12.55 8.47
C ARG A 262 -5.15 -12.71 9.91
N TYR A 263 -5.30 -11.68 10.77
CA TYR A 263 -4.87 -11.79 12.17
C TYR A 263 -5.66 -12.85 12.94
N ARG A 264 -6.94 -13.08 12.61
CA ARG A 264 -7.74 -14.16 13.19
C ARG A 264 -7.24 -15.56 12.85
N LEU A 265 -6.41 -15.70 11.79
CA LEU A 265 -5.74 -16.96 11.47
C LEU A 265 -4.48 -17.19 12.32
N VAL A 266 -3.86 -16.14 12.86
CA VAL A 266 -2.64 -16.28 13.67
C VAL A 266 -2.96 -17.07 14.94
N GLY A 267 -2.14 -18.08 15.23
CA GLY A 267 -2.33 -19.04 16.33
C GLY A 267 -3.23 -20.25 15.96
N THR A 268 -3.99 -20.20 14.86
CA THR A 268 -4.80 -21.35 14.41
C THR A 268 -3.96 -22.39 13.68
N VAL A 269 -4.51 -23.58 13.51
CA VAL A 269 -3.89 -24.65 12.71
C VAL A 269 -3.95 -24.27 11.23
N ALA A 270 -2.80 -24.30 10.58
CA ALA A 270 -2.67 -24.02 9.16
C ALA A 270 -3.31 -25.13 8.31
N ALA A 271 -3.99 -24.75 7.25
CA ALA A 271 -4.45 -25.73 6.25
C ALA A 271 -3.26 -26.33 5.48
N PRO A 272 -3.34 -27.56 5.02
CA PRO A 272 -2.35 -28.11 4.09
C PRO A 272 -2.31 -27.28 2.80
N ILE A 273 -1.12 -27.19 2.18
CA ILE A 273 -0.99 -26.61 0.85
C ILE A 273 -1.31 -27.70 -0.18
N GLU A 274 -2.36 -27.49 -0.95
CA GLU A 274 -2.85 -28.44 -1.94
C GLU A 274 -2.71 -27.87 -3.36
N ALA A 275 -2.21 -28.67 -4.28
CA ALA A 275 -2.12 -28.29 -5.69
C ALA A 275 -2.11 -29.52 -6.60
N PRO A 276 -2.78 -29.47 -7.76
CA PRO A 276 -2.73 -30.54 -8.74
C PRO A 276 -1.38 -30.65 -9.45
N ARG A 277 -0.54 -29.62 -9.37
CA ARG A 277 0.80 -29.58 -9.95
C ARG A 277 1.80 -28.97 -8.99
N TRP A 278 2.98 -29.55 -8.98
CA TRP A 278 4.10 -29.11 -8.17
C TRP A 278 5.37 -29.05 -9.01
N LEU A 279 6.20 -28.03 -8.78
CA LEU A 279 7.58 -27.97 -9.27
C LEU A 279 8.51 -28.19 -8.09
N ASN A 280 9.70 -28.74 -8.32
CA ASN A 280 10.70 -29.07 -7.29
C ASN A 280 10.14 -29.92 -6.12
N ALA A 281 9.15 -30.74 -6.36
CA ALA A 281 8.58 -31.64 -5.37
C ALA A 281 8.66 -33.11 -5.90
N PRO A 282 8.59 -34.11 -4.99
CA PRO A 282 8.50 -35.51 -5.40
C PRO A 282 7.35 -35.76 -6.36
N ALA A 283 7.55 -36.66 -7.31
CA ALA A 283 6.47 -37.03 -8.25
C ALA A 283 5.24 -37.55 -7.50
N GLY A 284 4.05 -37.11 -7.94
CA GLY A 284 2.78 -37.51 -7.30
C GLY A 284 2.42 -36.70 -6.05
N THR A 285 3.21 -35.69 -5.67
CA THR A 285 2.82 -34.77 -4.60
C THR A 285 1.53 -34.03 -4.96
N MET A 286 0.50 -34.16 -4.13
CA MET A 286 -0.79 -33.49 -4.28
C MET A 286 -1.02 -32.45 -3.17
N LYS A 287 -0.40 -32.68 -1.99
CA LYS A 287 -0.49 -31.78 -0.85
C LYS A 287 0.75 -31.88 0.03
N ILE A 288 1.02 -30.81 0.77
CA ILE A 288 2.04 -30.77 1.82
C ILE A 288 1.36 -30.26 3.09
N ASP A 289 1.39 -31.08 4.13
CA ASP A 289 1.00 -30.67 5.48
C ASP A 289 2.18 -29.94 6.12
N PRO A 290 2.01 -28.69 6.56
CA PRO A 290 3.10 -27.94 7.19
C PRO A 290 3.44 -28.44 8.60
N LYS A 291 2.62 -29.28 9.23
CA LYS A 291 2.86 -29.83 10.55
C LYS A 291 4.15 -30.67 10.59
N GLY A 292 4.92 -30.49 11.65
CA GLY A 292 6.20 -31.18 11.86
C GLY A 292 7.43 -30.40 11.38
N THR A 293 7.22 -29.34 10.61
CA THR A 293 8.31 -28.56 10.00
C THR A 293 8.03 -27.05 10.14
N VAL A 294 9.06 -26.27 10.45
CA VAL A 294 8.91 -24.80 10.31
C VAL A 294 8.76 -24.49 8.82
N THR A 295 7.60 -23.99 8.43
CA THR A 295 7.26 -23.79 7.03
C THR A 295 6.99 -22.33 6.74
N LEU A 296 7.60 -21.80 5.68
CA LEU A 296 7.28 -20.53 5.06
C LEU A 296 6.52 -20.77 3.78
N VAL A 297 5.33 -20.20 3.66
CA VAL A 297 4.55 -20.20 2.42
C VAL A 297 4.51 -18.79 1.86
N GLU A 298 4.94 -18.60 0.60
CA GLU A 298 4.75 -17.34 -0.12
C GLU A 298 3.71 -17.52 -1.22
N PHE A 299 2.63 -16.75 -1.15
CA PHE A 299 1.67 -16.61 -2.23
C PHE A 299 2.20 -15.60 -3.24
N THR A 300 2.36 -16.04 -4.49
CA THR A 300 3.09 -15.31 -5.54
C THR A 300 2.44 -15.50 -6.92
N ALA A 301 2.94 -14.80 -7.94
CA ALA A 301 2.57 -15.00 -9.33
C ALA A 301 3.71 -14.54 -10.27
N HIS A 302 3.82 -15.15 -11.46
CA HIS A 302 4.82 -14.79 -12.47
C HIS A 302 4.72 -13.32 -12.91
N TRP A 303 3.55 -12.71 -12.90
CA TRP A 303 3.32 -11.30 -13.27
C TRP A 303 3.55 -10.31 -12.11
N CYS A 304 3.73 -10.80 -10.88
CA CYS A 304 3.83 -9.97 -9.68
C CYS A 304 5.20 -9.32 -9.53
N THR A 305 5.32 -8.06 -9.91
CA THR A 305 6.58 -7.29 -9.80
C THR A 305 7.04 -7.14 -8.34
N TRP A 306 6.10 -7.00 -7.39
CA TRP A 306 6.42 -6.89 -5.97
C TRP A 306 6.93 -8.21 -5.39
N CYS A 307 6.37 -9.35 -5.84
CA CYS A 307 6.82 -10.68 -5.42
C CYS A 307 8.28 -10.93 -5.84
N ARG A 308 8.67 -10.50 -7.05
CA ARG A 308 10.08 -10.62 -7.49
C ARG A 308 11.08 -9.94 -6.57
N ARG A 309 10.65 -8.92 -5.81
CA ARG A 309 11.52 -8.23 -4.84
C ARG A 309 11.78 -9.07 -3.59
N THR A 310 10.87 -10.00 -3.22
CA THR A 310 11.06 -10.90 -2.08
C THR A 310 11.98 -12.07 -2.41
N TYR A 311 12.08 -12.48 -3.68
CA TYR A 311 12.82 -13.68 -4.07
C TYR A 311 14.27 -13.73 -3.56
N PRO A 312 15.10 -12.67 -3.69
CA PRO A 312 16.46 -12.73 -3.18
C PRO A 312 16.54 -12.91 -1.65
N SER A 313 15.64 -12.30 -0.89
CA SER A 313 15.63 -12.44 0.58
C SER A 313 15.14 -13.81 1.00
N ILE A 314 14.10 -14.36 0.35
CA ILE A 314 13.60 -15.71 0.63
C ILE A 314 14.64 -16.79 0.23
N VAL A 315 15.36 -16.58 -0.87
CA VAL A 315 16.47 -17.47 -1.25
C VAL A 315 17.59 -17.45 -0.19
N ARG A 316 17.97 -16.27 0.29
CA ARG A 316 18.95 -16.18 1.39
C ARG A 316 18.47 -16.87 2.66
N LEU A 317 17.21 -16.64 3.04
CA LEU A 317 16.58 -17.27 4.19
C LEU A 317 16.59 -18.81 4.04
N HIS A 318 16.18 -19.32 2.89
CA HIS A 318 16.20 -20.75 2.58
C HIS A 318 17.62 -21.32 2.71
N ASN A 319 18.59 -20.73 2.05
CA ASN A 319 19.97 -21.22 2.06
C ASN A 319 20.57 -21.24 3.48
N THR A 320 20.19 -20.30 4.32
CA THR A 320 20.64 -20.22 5.72
C THR A 320 19.97 -21.28 6.60
N TRP A 321 18.67 -21.51 6.44
CA TRP A 321 17.87 -22.21 7.42
C TRP A 321 17.30 -23.56 6.94
N ALA A 322 17.28 -23.88 5.64
CA ALA A 322 16.84 -25.18 5.15
C ALA A 322 17.66 -26.35 5.71
N PRO A 323 19.01 -26.22 5.86
CA PRO A 323 19.81 -27.27 6.53
C PRO A 323 19.44 -27.47 8.00
N LYS A 324 18.75 -26.52 8.61
CA LYS A 324 18.28 -26.56 10.01
C LYS A 324 16.79 -26.87 10.14
N GLY A 325 16.12 -27.20 9.04
CA GLY A 325 14.74 -27.67 9.04
C GLY A 325 13.70 -26.64 8.61
N LEU A 326 14.08 -25.53 7.95
CA LEU A 326 13.10 -24.66 7.28
C LEU A 326 12.63 -25.28 5.97
N GLN A 327 11.33 -25.38 5.78
CA GLN A 327 10.71 -25.63 4.50
C GLN A 327 10.20 -24.31 3.90
N VAL A 328 10.44 -24.11 2.60
CA VAL A 328 9.85 -22.99 1.85
C VAL A 328 8.96 -23.56 0.74
N ILE A 329 7.77 -23.02 0.61
CA ILE A 329 6.79 -23.36 -0.42
C ILE A 329 6.31 -22.06 -1.06
N PHE A 330 6.39 -21.99 -2.39
CA PHE A 330 5.67 -20.96 -3.13
C PHE A 330 4.35 -21.50 -3.61
N ALA A 331 3.29 -20.71 -3.50
CA ALA A 331 1.95 -21.06 -3.97
C ALA A 331 1.49 -20.04 -5.02
N THR A 332 1.10 -20.52 -6.18
CA THR A 332 0.58 -19.72 -7.30
C THR A 332 -0.64 -20.41 -7.91
N GLU A 333 -1.40 -19.69 -8.70
CA GLU A 333 -2.53 -20.20 -9.47
C GLU A 333 -2.33 -19.94 -10.96
N LEU A 334 -3.12 -20.60 -11.81
CA LEU A 334 -3.11 -20.36 -13.25
C LEU A 334 -3.99 -19.15 -13.59
N TYR A 335 -3.42 -18.21 -14.36
CA TYR A 335 -4.07 -16.95 -14.77
C TYR A 335 -4.53 -16.94 -16.23
N GLY A 336 -4.09 -17.92 -17.04
CA GLY A 336 -4.38 -18.00 -18.48
C GLY A 336 -3.53 -17.08 -19.35
N PHE A 337 -2.45 -16.54 -18.81
CA PHE A 337 -1.51 -15.70 -19.57
C PHE A 337 -0.10 -15.80 -18.98
N LEU A 338 0.89 -15.45 -19.81
CA LEU A 338 2.30 -15.29 -19.41
C LEU A 338 2.91 -14.12 -20.20
N GLY A 339 3.33 -13.06 -19.50
CA GLY A 339 3.79 -11.84 -20.16
C GLY A 339 2.73 -11.24 -21.06
N GLN A 340 3.01 -11.19 -22.37
CA GLN A 340 2.06 -10.70 -23.39
C GLN A 340 1.17 -11.79 -24.00
N GLN A 341 1.51 -13.06 -23.80
CA GLN A 341 0.72 -14.18 -24.30
C GLN A 341 -0.58 -14.34 -23.51
N ARG A 342 -1.68 -14.57 -24.20
CA ARG A 342 -3.04 -14.70 -23.62
C ARG A 342 -3.68 -16.00 -24.04
N ALA A 343 -4.75 -16.37 -23.35
CA ALA A 343 -5.53 -17.58 -23.61
C ALA A 343 -4.68 -18.87 -23.61
N LEU A 344 -3.68 -18.94 -22.74
CA LEU A 344 -2.85 -20.12 -22.59
C LEU A 344 -3.66 -21.30 -22.05
N THR A 345 -3.37 -22.49 -22.54
CA THR A 345 -3.83 -23.72 -21.90
C THR A 345 -3.10 -23.92 -20.56
N PRO A 346 -3.68 -24.66 -19.60
CA PRO A 346 -3.00 -24.97 -18.33
C PRO A 346 -1.59 -25.55 -18.52
N GLY A 347 -1.39 -26.45 -19.49
CA GLY A 347 -0.08 -27.02 -19.77
C GLY A 347 0.95 -26.01 -20.26
N GLN A 348 0.55 -25.09 -21.16
CA GLN A 348 1.43 -24.04 -21.64
C GLN A 348 1.84 -23.07 -20.53
N GLU A 349 0.90 -22.70 -19.66
CA GLU A 349 1.18 -21.79 -18.54
C GLU A 349 2.10 -22.46 -17.51
N ILE A 350 1.87 -23.74 -17.18
CA ILE A 350 2.72 -24.51 -16.25
C ILE A 350 4.17 -24.59 -16.77
N GLU A 351 4.37 -24.87 -18.08
CA GLU A 351 5.72 -24.86 -18.66
C GLU A 351 6.35 -23.46 -18.62
N GLY A 352 5.56 -22.41 -18.83
CA GLY A 352 5.99 -21.04 -18.67
C GLY A 352 6.37 -20.70 -17.22
N ASP A 353 5.57 -21.10 -16.25
CA ASP A 353 5.84 -20.94 -14.81
C ASP A 353 7.11 -21.69 -14.40
N LYS A 354 7.30 -22.92 -14.92
CA LYS A 354 8.52 -23.68 -14.69
C LYS A 354 9.76 -22.91 -15.17
N LYS A 355 9.72 -22.40 -16.40
CA LYS A 355 10.80 -21.58 -16.93
C LYS A 355 11.02 -20.34 -16.08
N TYR A 356 9.96 -19.61 -15.74
CA TYR A 356 10.03 -18.39 -14.97
C TYR A 356 10.62 -18.61 -13.56
N PHE A 357 10.07 -19.54 -12.79
CA PHE A 357 10.48 -19.73 -11.41
C PHE A 357 11.80 -20.49 -11.26
N LEU A 358 12.01 -21.56 -12.06
CA LEU A 358 13.16 -22.45 -11.88
C LEU A 358 14.38 -22.06 -12.73
N GLU A 359 14.17 -21.55 -13.95
CA GLU A 359 15.29 -21.25 -14.87
C GLU A 359 15.67 -19.76 -14.79
N GLU A 360 14.71 -18.84 -14.90
CA GLU A 360 14.99 -17.39 -14.90
C GLU A 360 15.29 -16.86 -13.49
N HIS A 361 14.59 -17.34 -12.47
CA HIS A 361 14.76 -16.91 -11.08
C HIS A 361 15.52 -17.92 -10.19
N ALA A 362 15.82 -19.11 -10.71
CA ALA A 362 16.57 -20.17 -10.02
C ALA A 362 16.06 -20.45 -8.58
N LEU A 363 14.74 -20.47 -8.38
CA LEU A 363 14.16 -20.68 -7.06
C LEU A 363 14.32 -22.14 -6.63
N PRO A 364 14.97 -22.41 -5.47
CA PRO A 364 15.24 -23.78 -5.02
C PRO A 364 14.07 -24.45 -4.29
N PHE A 365 12.95 -23.75 -4.15
CA PHE A 365 11.81 -24.19 -3.33
C PHE A 365 10.83 -25.09 -4.08
N LYS A 366 9.95 -25.74 -3.32
CA LYS A 366 8.76 -26.38 -3.87
C LYS A 366 7.74 -25.32 -4.29
N ILE A 367 7.13 -25.50 -5.47
CA ILE A 367 6.14 -24.56 -5.98
C ILE A 367 4.83 -25.32 -6.25
N ALA A 368 3.79 -24.93 -5.52
CA ALA A 368 2.43 -25.40 -5.71
C ALA A 368 1.75 -24.57 -6.80
N ILE A 369 1.24 -25.19 -7.85
CA ILE A 369 0.47 -24.54 -8.91
C ILE A 369 -0.97 -25.04 -8.82
N GLU A 370 -1.86 -24.14 -8.38
CA GLU A 370 -3.30 -24.40 -8.29
C GLU A 370 -3.97 -24.30 -9.66
N GLY A 371 -5.19 -24.80 -9.76
CA GLY A 371 -6.02 -24.62 -10.94
C GLY A 371 -6.37 -23.16 -11.18
N ARG A 372 -6.93 -22.88 -12.37
CA ARG A 372 -7.41 -21.51 -12.66
C ARG A 372 -8.57 -21.16 -11.75
N ARG A 373 -8.48 -20.01 -11.08
CA ARG A 373 -9.61 -19.48 -10.33
C ARG A 373 -10.77 -19.20 -11.28
N VAL A 374 -11.94 -19.75 -10.97
CA VAL A 374 -13.16 -19.49 -11.76
C VAL A 374 -13.61 -18.07 -11.44
N ALA A 375 -13.79 -17.25 -12.48
CA ALA A 375 -14.30 -15.90 -12.32
C ALA A 375 -15.71 -15.91 -11.70
N THR A 376 -16.03 -14.88 -10.93
CA THR A 376 -17.40 -14.62 -10.44
C THR A 376 -18.39 -14.71 -11.60
N GLY A 377 -19.45 -15.50 -11.45
CA GLY A 377 -20.48 -15.65 -12.45
C GLY A 377 -21.18 -14.32 -12.80
N PRO A 378 -21.88 -14.25 -13.94
CA PRO A 378 -22.61 -13.04 -14.35
C PRO A 378 -23.68 -12.61 -13.33
N ASP A 379 -24.13 -13.51 -12.48
CA ASP A 379 -25.10 -13.31 -11.39
C ASP A 379 -24.47 -12.79 -10.10
N GLY A 380 -23.15 -12.54 -10.09
CA GLY A 380 -22.41 -12.14 -8.89
C GLY A 380 -22.07 -13.30 -7.95
N SER A 381 -22.44 -14.54 -8.29
CA SER A 381 -22.06 -15.71 -7.51
C SER A 381 -20.57 -16.01 -7.72
N THR A 382 -19.81 -15.96 -6.64
CA THR A 382 -18.44 -16.49 -6.62
C THR A 382 -18.57 -17.93 -6.15
N PRO A 383 -18.14 -18.94 -6.93
CA PRO A 383 -18.13 -20.30 -6.43
C PRO A 383 -17.27 -20.33 -5.15
N PRO A 384 -17.66 -21.15 -4.15
CA PRO A 384 -16.84 -21.28 -2.95
C PRO A 384 -15.43 -21.66 -3.39
N SER A 385 -14.50 -20.75 -3.18
CA SER A 385 -13.11 -21.01 -3.47
C SER A 385 -12.61 -21.97 -2.39
N THR A 386 -12.05 -23.09 -2.83
CA THR A 386 -11.47 -24.13 -1.97
C THR A 386 -9.95 -24.12 -2.08
N GLY A 387 -9.38 -23.08 -2.68
CA GLY A 387 -7.94 -22.95 -2.89
C GLY A 387 -7.18 -22.47 -1.66
N ASN A 388 -5.87 -22.64 -1.70
CA ASN A 388 -4.98 -22.21 -0.63
C ASN A 388 -5.16 -20.71 -0.32
N GLY A 389 -5.36 -19.88 -1.35
CA GLY A 389 -5.57 -18.44 -1.18
C GLY A 389 -6.72 -18.10 -0.24
N ASP A 390 -7.80 -18.87 -0.24
CA ASP A 390 -8.95 -18.62 0.65
C ASP A 390 -8.72 -19.13 2.06
N HIS A 391 -8.06 -20.29 2.22
CA HIS A 391 -7.68 -20.78 3.53
C HIS A 391 -6.78 -19.80 4.28
N TYR A 392 -5.88 -19.15 3.56
CA TYR A 392 -4.92 -18.19 4.13
C TYR A 392 -5.33 -16.73 3.98
N LYS A 393 -6.58 -16.47 3.54
CA LYS A 393 -7.14 -15.11 3.37
C LYS A 393 -6.23 -14.20 2.53
N VAL A 394 -5.77 -14.71 1.40
CA VAL A 394 -4.89 -13.97 0.49
C VAL A 394 -5.66 -12.86 -0.21
N GLY A 395 -5.46 -11.63 0.26
CA GLY A 395 -6.07 -10.42 -0.33
C GLY A 395 -5.13 -9.62 -1.23
N GLY A 396 -3.86 -9.97 -1.27
CA GLY A 396 -2.83 -9.35 -2.10
C GLY A 396 -1.54 -10.14 -2.06
N ILE A 397 -0.71 -10.01 -3.07
CA ILE A 397 0.58 -10.70 -3.17
C ILE A 397 1.74 -9.70 -3.34
N PRO A 398 2.95 -10.00 -2.82
CA PRO A 398 3.26 -11.23 -2.06
C PRO A 398 2.54 -11.27 -0.70
N GLN A 399 2.07 -12.46 -0.30
CA GLN A 399 1.69 -12.73 1.08
C GLN A 399 2.54 -13.87 1.60
N ILE A 400 3.19 -13.66 2.74
CA ILE A 400 4.08 -14.64 3.37
C ILE A 400 3.42 -15.12 4.66
N VAL A 401 3.38 -16.43 4.85
CA VAL A 401 2.84 -17.08 6.04
C VAL A 401 3.95 -17.92 6.67
N VAL A 402 4.19 -17.74 7.97
CA VAL A 402 5.12 -18.58 8.73
C VAL A 402 4.34 -19.49 9.65
N ILE A 403 4.66 -20.77 9.60
CA ILE A 403 3.98 -21.85 10.33
C ILE A 403 5.02 -22.59 11.17
N ASP A 404 4.70 -22.85 12.44
CA ASP A 404 5.58 -23.59 13.34
C ASP A 404 5.49 -25.13 13.17
N ARG A 405 6.32 -25.87 13.92
CA ARG A 405 6.30 -27.34 13.87
C ARG A 405 5.00 -27.97 14.36
N GLN A 406 4.23 -27.26 15.17
CA GLN A 406 2.90 -27.70 15.63
C GLN A 406 1.83 -27.49 14.54
N GLY A 407 2.21 -26.90 13.40
CA GLY A 407 1.32 -26.57 12.31
C GLY A 407 0.49 -25.30 12.58
N ARG A 408 0.90 -24.42 13.50
CA ARG A 408 0.18 -23.18 13.80
C ARG A 408 0.77 -22.02 13.03
N ILE A 409 -0.09 -21.16 12.52
CA ILE A 409 0.29 -19.91 11.87
C ILE A 409 0.85 -18.97 12.94
N ARG A 410 2.07 -18.46 12.71
CA ARG A 410 2.79 -17.59 13.66
C ARG A 410 2.90 -16.15 13.16
N LEU A 411 2.85 -15.96 11.84
CA LEU A 411 2.97 -14.64 11.23
C LEU A 411 2.33 -14.67 9.84
N ILE A 412 1.67 -13.58 9.46
CA ILE A 412 1.22 -13.30 8.09
C ILE A 412 1.70 -11.89 7.73
N ILE A 413 2.46 -11.77 6.64
CA ILE A 413 2.94 -10.50 6.08
C ILE A 413 2.36 -10.32 4.69
N VAL A 414 1.92 -9.11 4.34
CA VAL A 414 1.51 -8.74 2.98
C VAL A 414 2.39 -7.61 2.48
N GLY A 415 2.96 -7.79 1.29
CA GLY A 415 3.91 -6.86 0.71
C GLY A 415 5.37 -7.26 0.98
N SER A 416 6.29 -6.39 0.61
CA SER A 416 7.73 -6.58 0.80
C SER A 416 8.38 -5.26 1.19
N ASP A 417 8.99 -5.21 2.35
CA ASP A 417 9.80 -4.11 2.84
C ASP A 417 10.93 -4.64 3.74
N PRO A 418 12.01 -3.88 3.97
CA PRO A 418 13.14 -4.33 4.77
C PRO A 418 12.79 -4.69 6.22
N ALA A 419 11.82 -4.00 6.82
CA ALA A 419 11.36 -4.27 8.17
C ALA A 419 10.67 -5.64 8.27
N SER A 420 9.79 -5.94 7.33
CA SER A 420 9.13 -7.25 7.21
C SER A 420 10.16 -8.38 7.02
N GLU A 421 11.22 -8.16 6.23
CA GLU A 421 12.31 -9.14 6.06
C GLU A 421 13.05 -9.39 7.38
N ALA A 422 13.36 -8.36 8.15
CA ALA A 422 14.04 -8.49 9.44
C ALA A 422 13.19 -9.27 10.46
N ARG A 423 11.90 -8.95 10.56
CA ARG A 423 10.93 -9.66 11.42
C ARG A 423 10.81 -11.13 11.04
N LEU A 424 10.74 -11.41 9.72
CA LEU A 424 10.67 -12.77 9.19
C LEU A 424 11.90 -13.60 9.57
N ASN A 425 13.11 -13.07 9.37
CA ASN A 425 14.35 -13.75 9.72
C ASN A 425 14.41 -14.06 11.22
N LYS A 426 14.13 -13.09 12.08
CA LYS A 426 14.13 -13.25 13.53
C LYS A 426 13.13 -14.30 14.01
N LEU A 427 11.92 -14.32 13.42
CA LEU A 427 10.91 -15.31 13.76
C LEU A 427 11.33 -16.72 13.34
N VAL A 428 11.79 -16.91 12.10
CA VAL A 428 12.24 -18.22 11.59
C VAL A 428 13.37 -18.78 12.47
N GLU A 429 14.37 -17.96 12.80
CA GLU A 429 15.46 -18.34 13.70
C GLU A 429 14.92 -18.84 15.04
N ARG A 430 14.02 -18.09 15.68
CA ARG A 430 13.41 -18.46 16.96
C ARG A 430 12.64 -19.78 16.88
N LEU A 431 11.80 -19.94 15.85
CA LEU A 431 10.99 -21.15 15.67
C LEU A 431 11.84 -22.41 15.42
N LEU A 432 12.97 -22.25 14.74
CA LEU A 432 13.91 -23.35 14.52
C LEU A 432 14.68 -23.73 15.79
N ALA A 433 14.87 -22.77 16.71
CA ALA A 433 15.50 -23.03 18.01
C ALA A 433 14.54 -23.62 19.06
N GLU A 434 13.21 -23.56 18.83
CA GLU A 434 12.21 -24.20 19.72
C GLU A 434 12.42 -25.73 19.76
N PRO A 435 12.27 -26.37 20.94
CA PRO A 435 12.40 -27.83 21.04
C PRO A 435 11.42 -28.56 20.12
N THR A 436 11.84 -29.64 19.50
CA THR A 436 10.95 -30.60 18.85
C THR A 436 10.21 -31.37 19.92
N THR A 437 8.98 -30.99 20.21
CA THR A 437 8.08 -31.75 21.11
C THR A 437 7.42 -32.90 20.36
#